data_72824bd2e653af5dcda61fc22f608d8c
#
_entry.id   72824bd2e653af5dcda61fc22f608d8c
#
_cell.length_a   1.000
_cell.length_b   1.000
_cell.length_c   1.000
_cell.angle_alpha   90.00
_cell.angle_beta   90.00
_cell.angle_gamma   90.00
#
_symmetry.space_group_name_H-M   'P 1'
#
loop_
_entity.id
_entity.type
_entity.pdbx_description
1 polymer ?
#
loop_
_entity_poly.entity_id
_entity_poly.type
_entity_poly.pdbx_seq_one_letter_code
_entity_poly.pdbx_strand_id
1 'polypeptide(L)'
;MRKEFFNTKKQKKGLYMINCGYEDCIDHFIAYPQIRKYYLIHYVTKGSGYYEVKNQKYFVKEGDIFIIYPYELISYYSPDPANTWSFCWIGFSGDDAPHYAALAGMTDYTRTVKNQDFYISVKQCLDYIIEMEQKRSMISQFRLTATIMTCLFAISDKKHPRTERSAEYVDRALRYVEYNYMNGITTKDVAEHLSLDRTYFYRIFKERQGISPEQYIVEYRVKKAKELLCFSQYSISEIATFVGVRDVYYFSKMFKRIAKLSPTKYRKEKRSYHSS
;
A
#
# COMPACT_ATOMS: atom_id res chain seq x y z
N MET A 1 21.01 -13.47 10.99
CA MET A 1 20.31 -14.76 10.75
C MET A 1 18.98 -14.44 10.10
N ARG A 2 18.60 -15.09 8.97
CA ARG A 2 17.31 -14.92 8.28
C ARG A 2 16.49 -16.20 8.36
N LYS A 3 15.21 -16.09 8.73
CA LYS A 3 14.20 -17.14 8.62
C LYS A 3 13.02 -16.57 7.84
N GLU A 4 12.59 -17.26 6.80
CA GLU A 4 11.51 -16.80 5.93
C GLU A 4 10.65 -17.96 5.48
N PHE A 5 9.35 -17.76 5.44
CA PHE A 5 8.36 -18.65 4.88
C PHE A 5 7.70 -17.99 3.67
N PHE A 6 7.61 -18.72 2.57
CA PHE A 6 6.84 -18.35 1.39
C PHE A 6 5.66 -19.30 1.20
N ASN A 7 4.46 -18.75 1.10
CA ASN A 7 3.28 -19.52 0.77
C ASN A 7 3.28 -19.82 -0.74
N THR A 8 3.59 -21.05 -1.10
CA THR A 8 3.64 -21.51 -2.50
C THR A 8 2.27 -21.79 -3.11
N LYS A 9 1.20 -21.83 -2.29
CA LYS A 9 -0.16 -22.06 -2.78
C LYS A 9 -0.67 -20.81 -3.50
N LYS A 10 -0.90 -20.93 -4.82
CA LYS A 10 -1.51 -19.85 -5.60
C LYS A 10 -2.97 -19.69 -5.20
N GLN A 11 -3.24 -18.70 -4.36
CA GLN A 11 -4.60 -18.23 -4.05
C GLN A 11 -4.83 -16.91 -4.82
N LYS A 12 -6.06 -16.69 -5.28
CA LYS A 12 -6.45 -15.43 -5.93
C LYS A 12 -7.59 -14.75 -5.20
N LYS A 13 -8.40 -15.51 -4.44
CA LYS A 13 -9.59 -15.00 -3.75
C LYS A 13 -9.36 -14.92 -2.24
N GLY A 14 -10.05 -13.99 -1.62
CA GLY A 14 -10.03 -13.79 -0.17
C GLY A 14 -8.76 -13.05 0.30
N LEU A 15 -8.44 -13.23 1.56
CA LEU A 15 -7.24 -12.72 2.21
C LEU A 15 -6.25 -13.86 2.46
N TYR A 16 -5.02 -13.75 2.00
CA TYR A 16 -4.01 -14.80 2.19
C TYR A 16 -2.61 -14.26 2.40
N MET A 17 -1.81 -15.02 3.13
CA MET A 17 -0.40 -14.71 3.36
C MET A 17 0.43 -15.03 2.11
N ILE A 18 1.31 -14.12 1.77
CA ILE A 18 2.37 -14.31 0.76
C ILE A 18 3.62 -14.87 1.42
N ASN A 19 4.11 -14.17 2.45
CA ASN A 19 5.29 -14.55 3.22
C ASN A 19 5.24 -13.99 4.63
N CYS A 20 6.05 -14.54 5.49
CA CYS A 20 6.44 -13.92 6.76
C CYS A 20 7.87 -14.33 7.09
N GLY A 21 8.52 -13.54 7.92
CA GLY A 21 9.92 -13.83 8.27
C GLY A 21 10.47 -12.94 9.34
N TYR A 22 11.72 -13.24 9.66
CA TYR A 22 12.55 -12.49 10.58
C TYR A 22 13.97 -12.42 10.01
N GLU A 23 14.63 -11.27 10.16
CA GLU A 23 16.00 -11.07 9.73
C GLU A 23 16.78 -10.25 10.75
N ASP A 24 17.92 -10.81 11.18
CA ASP A 24 19.00 -10.08 11.84
C ASP A 24 19.97 -9.64 10.77
N CYS A 25 20.02 -8.36 10.50
CA CYS A 25 20.98 -7.78 9.56
C CYS A 25 22.30 -7.54 10.34
N ILE A 26 23.30 -8.37 10.05
CA ILE A 26 24.59 -8.35 10.78
C ILE A 26 25.51 -7.26 10.22
N ASP A 27 25.39 -6.94 8.92
CA ASP A 27 26.18 -5.95 8.24
C ASP A 27 25.28 -4.91 7.56
N HIS A 28 25.88 -3.87 7.01
CA HIS A 28 25.27 -2.78 6.28
C HIS A 28 24.14 -3.27 5.33
N PHE A 29 22.90 -3.30 5.84
CA PHE A 29 21.78 -3.83 5.10
C PHE A 29 21.18 -2.73 4.21
N ILE A 30 21.17 -2.98 2.91
CA ILE A 30 20.52 -2.12 1.93
C ILE A 30 19.54 -2.96 1.12
N ALA A 31 18.24 -2.72 1.30
CA ALA A 31 17.25 -3.17 0.34
C ALA A 31 17.20 -2.15 -0.80
N TYR A 32 17.78 -2.51 -1.93
CA TYR A 32 17.76 -1.69 -3.15
C TYR A 32 16.33 -1.34 -3.57
N PRO A 33 16.13 -0.24 -4.33
CA PRO A 33 14.82 0.14 -4.81
C PRO A 33 14.08 -1.02 -5.46
N GLN A 34 12.89 -1.33 -4.95
CA GLN A 34 12.09 -2.49 -5.38
C GLN A 34 10.60 -2.17 -5.34
N ILE A 35 9.84 -2.92 -6.15
CA ILE A 35 8.38 -2.84 -6.19
C ILE A 35 7.82 -4.18 -5.70
N ARG A 36 6.91 -4.13 -4.71
CA ARG A 36 6.16 -5.31 -4.25
C ARG A 36 4.74 -5.27 -4.82
N LYS A 37 4.19 -6.44 -5.16
CA LYS A 37 2.81 -6.57 -5.67
C LYS A 37 1.78 -6.87 -4.59
N TYR A 38 2.18 -6.78 -3.32
CA TYR A 38 1.38 -7.14 -2.15
C TYR A 38 1.69 -6.21 -0.99
N TYR A 39 0.83 -6.19 0.00
CA TYR A 39 1.07 -5.47 1.25
C TYR A 39 2.18 -6.15 2.04
N LEU A 40 3.10 -5.39 2.57
CA LEU A 40 4.19 -5.89 3.39
C LEU A 40 4.35 -4.99 4.61
N ILE A 41 4.26 -5.57 5.79
CA ILE A 41 4.36 -4.86 7.06
C ILE A 41 5.59 -5.36 7.78
N HIS A 42 6.47 -4.45 8.16
CA HIS A 42 7.67 -4.73 8.94
C HIS A 42 7.53 -4.17 10.34
N TYR A 43 8.09 -4.89 11.31
CA TYR A 43 8.29 -4.42 12.68
C TYR A 43 9.80 -4.46 12.99
N VAL A 44 10.35 -3.34 13.47
CA VAL A 44 11.75 -3.25 13.86
C VAL A 44 11.92 -3.84 15.26
N THR A 45 12.63 -4.96 15.35
CA THR A 45 12.85 -5.70 16.61
C THR A 45 14.09 -5.22 17.37
N LYS A 46 15.04 -4.58 16.67
CA LYS A 46 16.27 -4.04 17.23
C LYS A 46 16.87 -3.01 16.28
N GLY A 47 17.56 -1.99 16.84
CA GLY A 47 18.29 -0.99 16.06
C GLY A 47 17.40 0.00 15.36
N SER A 48 17.90 0.58 14.27
CA SER A 48 17.18 1.61 13.50
C SER A 48 17.65 1.67 12.05
N GLY A 49 16.83 2.31 11.21
CA GLY A 49 17.15 2.53 9.80
C GLY A 49 16.22 3.55 9.14
N TYR A 50 16.30 3.61 7.86
CA TYR A 50 15.46 4.48 7.03
C TYR A 50 14.59 3.66 6.09
N TYR A 51 13.34 4.09 5.95
CA TYR A 51 12.40 3.64 4.95
C TYR A 51 12.07 4.79 4.00
N GLU A 52 12.23 4.58 2.71
CA GLU A 52 11.99 5.60 1.68
C GLU A 52 10.90 5.16 0.73
N VAL A 53 9.95 6.05 0.47
CA VAL A 53 8.84 5.86 -0.46
C VAL A 53 8.34 7.22 -0.95
N LYS A 54 7.97 7.34 -2.23
CA LYS A 54 7.42 8.57 -2.82
C LYS A 54 8.28 9.84 -2.54
N ASN A 55 9.61 9.69 -2.59
CA ASN A 55 10.58 10.75 -2.26
C ASN A 55 10.51 11.27 -0.82
N GLN A 56 9.89 10.51 0.07
CA GLN A 56 9.86 10.79 1.51
C GLN A 56 10.71 9.75 2.25
N LYS A 57 11.43 10.22 3.25
CA LYS A 57 12.31 9.41 4.07
C LYS A 57 11.81 9.39 5.51
N TYR A 58 11.58 8.18 6.03
CA TYR A 58 11.10 7.93 7.38
C TYR A 58 12.19 7.27 8.19
N PHE A 59 12.53 7.85 9.34
CA PHE A 59 13.38 7.18 10.32
C PHE A 59 12.54 6.20 11.12
N VAL A 60 12.99 4.94 11.18
CA VAL A 60 12.32 3.87 11.93
C VAL A 60 13.31 3.22 12.89
N LYS A 61 12.84 2.90 14.08
CA LYS A 61 13.63 2.30 15.15
C LYS A 61 12.88 1.20 15.88
N GLU A 62 13.55 0.53 16.78
CA GLU A 62 12.96 -0.52 17.62
C GLU A 62 11.56 -0.13 18.13
N GLY A 63 10.61 -1.02 17.96
CA GLY A 63 9.19 -0.83 18.28
C GLY A 63 8.36 -0.17 17.18
N ASP A 64 8.98 0.31 16.12
CA ASP A 64 8.25 0.91 15.01
C ASP A 64 7.82 -0.14 13.98
N ILE A 65 6.63 0.05 13.43
CA ILE A 65 6.11 -0.67 12.27
C ILE A 65 6.21 0.26 11.06
N PHE A 66 6.69 -0.24 9.92
CA PHE A 66 6.58 0.47 8.65
C PHE A 66 5.84 -0.37 7.61
N ILE A 67 5.04 0.32 6.80
CA ILE A 67 4.06 -0.30 5.91
C ILE A 67 4.42 0.00 4.47
N ILE A 68 4.52 -1.06 3.68
CA ILE A 68 4.77 -1.04 2.24
C ILE A 68 3.48 -1.42 1.53
N TYR A 69 3.00 -0.51 0.67
CA TYR A 69 1.80 -0.73 -0.13
C TYR A 69 2.14 -1.38 -1.48
N PRO A 70 1.19 -2.11 -2.09
CA PRO A 70 1.40 -2.69 -3.40
C PRO A 70 1.77 -1.65 -4.46
N TYR A 71 2.69 -2.03 -5.36
CA TYR A 71 3.11 -1.24 -6.53
C TYR A 71 3.80 0.09 -6.21
N GLU A 72 4.30 0.28 -4.99
CA GLU A 72 5.15 1.43 -4.67
C GLU A 72 6.63 1.08 -4.82
N LEU A 73 7.40 2.02 -5.37
CA LEU A 73 8.86 1.94 -5.37
C LEU A 73 9.35 2.35 -3.99
N ILE A 74 10.04 1.41 -3.33
CA ILE A 74 10.50 1.57 -1.96
C ILE A 74 11.95 1.15 -1.82
N SER A 75 12.63 1.74 -0.85
CA SER A 75 13.90 1.25 -0.33
C SER A 75 13.92 1.35 1.18
N TYR A 76 14.71 0.50 1.85
CA TYR A 76 14.95 0.59 3.28
C TYR A 76 16.35 0.09 3.60
N TYR A 77 17.04 0.77 4.53
CA TYR A 77 18.44 0.52 4.82
C TYR A 77 18.87 1.05 6.19
N SER A 78 19.95 0.51 6.72
CA SER A 78 20.67 1.10 7.84
C SER A 78 21.89 1.87 7.33
N PRO A 79 22.01 3.18 7.62
CA PRO A 79 23.14 3.98 7.16
C PRO A 79 24.43 3.72 7.92
N ASP A 80 24.34 3.16 9.13
CA ASP A 80 25.47 2.96 10.02
C ASP A 80 25.80 1.45 10.11
N PRO A 81 26.98 1.03 9.65
CA PRO A 81 27.44 -0.35 9.77
C PRO A 81 27.52 -0.85 11.22
N ALA A 82 27.75 0.06 12.19
CA ALA A 82 27.79 -0.26 13.60
C ALA A 82 26.37 -0.42 14.22
N ASN A 83 25.37 0.13 13.58
CA ASN A 83 23.99 0.08 14.03
C ASN A 83 23.23 -1.01 13.25
N THR A 84 23.47 -2.24 13.63
CA THR A 84 22.75 -3.40 13.09
C THR A 84 21.28 -3.28 13.45
N TRP A 85 20.37 -3.46 12.47
CA TRP A 85 18.97 -3.55 12.77
C TRP A 85 18.40 -4.93 12.46
N SER A 86 17.34 -5.29 13.18
CA SER A 86 16.63 -6.53 12.99
C SER A 86 15.16 -6.22 12.82
N PHE A 87 14.48 -6.99 12.00
CA PHE A 87 13.06 -6.81 11.78
C PHE A 87 12.35 -8.13 11.46
N CYS A 88 11.09 -8.20 11.76
CA CYS A 88 10.20 -9.24 11.28
C CYS A 88 9.14 -8.63 10.33
N TRP A 89 8.54 -9.48 9.52
CA TRP A 89 7.54 -9.02 8.55
C TRP A 89 6.44 -10.04 8.27
N ILE A 90 5.35 -9.53 7.75
CA ILE A 90 4.24 -10.28 7.18
C ILE A 90 3.82 -9.66 5.86
N GLY A 91 3.75 -10.46 4.81
CA GLY A 91 3.26 -10.08 3.48
C GLY A 91 1.94 -10.76 3.18
N PHE A 92 0.96 -10.01 2.69
CA PHE A 92 -0.36 -10.53 2.38
C PHE A 92 -0.96 -9.91 1.13
N SER A 93 -1.92 -10.62 0.52
CA SER A 93 -2.61 -10.19 -0.69
C SER A 93 -3.99 -10.84 -0.78
N GLY A 94 -4.66 -10.61 -1.88
CA GLY A 94 -5.98 -11.16 -2.23
C GLY A 94 -7.02 -10.08 -2.48
N ASP A 95 -8.18 -10.49 -2.99
CA ASP A 95 -9.25 -9.57 -3.36
C ASP A 95 -9.77 -8.78 -2.15
N ASP A 96 -9.73 -9.37 -0.96
CA ASP A 96 -10.17 -8.76 0.28
C ASP A 96 -9.06 -7.98 1.02
N ALA A 97 -7.79 -8.13 0.60
CA ALA A 97 -6.66 -7.47 1.28
C ALA A 97 -6.80 -5.95 1.36
N PRO A 98 -7.23 -5.21 0.31
CA PRO A 98 -7.47 -3.78 0.40
C PRO A 98 -8.53 -3.41 1.44
N HIS A 99 -9.63 -4.17 1.51
CA HIS A 99 -10.70 -3.94 2.47
C HIS A 99 -10.20 -4.05 3.91
N TYR A 100 -9.50 -5.14 4.25
CA TYR A 100 -8.97 -5.34 5.60
C TYR A 100 -7.85 -4.36 5.96
N ALA A 101 -6.99 -4.01 5.00
CA ALA A 101 -5.98 -2.97 5.19
C ALA A 101 -6.64 -1.62 5.54
N ALA A 102 -7.74 -1.26 4.84
CA ALA A 102 -8.50 -0.05 5.13
C ALA A 102 -9.15 -0.09 6.52
N LEU A 103 -9.76 -1.23 6.91
CA LEU A 103 -10.32 -1.41 8.26
C LEU A 103 -9.26 -1.25 9.36
N ALA A 104 -8.04 -1.70 9.10
CA ALA A 104 -6.89 -1.49 10.00
C ALA A 104 -6.36 -0.05 10.01
N GLY A 105 -6.98 0.88 9.29
CA GLY A 105 -6.52 2.26 9.19
C GLY A 105 -5.25 2.45 8.35
N MET A 106 -4.85 1.44 7.60
CA MET A 106 -3.75 1.56 6.64
C MET A 106 -4.19 2.45 5.47
N THR A 107 -3.63 3.64 5.39
CA THR A 107 -3.90 4.63 4.35
C THR A 107 -2.60 5.04 3.68
N ASP A 108 -2.66 5.70 2.53
CA ASP A 108 -1.47 6.25 1.84
C ASP A 108 -0.60 7.14 2.75
N TYR A 109 -1.16 7.64 3.85
CA TYR A 109 -0.49 8.49 4.83
C TYR A 109 0.00 7.72 6.07
N THR A 110 -0.50 6.51 6.30
CA THR A 110 -0.06 5.66 7.42
C THR A 110 1.18 4.88 7.01
N ARG A 111 2.36 5.45 7.25
CA ARG A 111 3.63 4.84 6.86
C ARG A 111 4.33 4.15 8.03
N THR A 112 4.16 4.68 9.22
CA THR A 112 4.76 4.13 10.45
C THR A 112 3.75 4.08 11.58
N VAL A 113 3.80 3.03 12.37
CA VAL A 113 2.94 2.81 13.55
C VAL A 113 3.80 2.19 14.66
N LYS A 114 3.37 2.30 15.92
CA LYS A 114 4.02 1.64 17.06
C LYS A 114 3.06 0.64 17.68
N ASN A 115 3.39 -0.64 17.68
CA ASN A 115 2.63 -1.65 18.41
C ASN A 115 3.47 -2.93 18.61
N GLN A 116 3.61 -3.36 19.84
CA GLN A 116 4.39 -4.54 20.22
C GLN A 116 3.63 -5.86 19.97
N ASP A 117 2.29 -5.82 19.96
CA ASP A 117 1.45 -7.01 19.75
C ASP A 117 1.59 -7.56 18.33
N PHE A 118 1.95 -6.70 17.37
CA PHE A 118 2.29 -7.11 16.01
C PHE A 118 3.48 -8.10 16.01
N TYR A 119 4.54 -7.78 16.73
CA TYR A 119 5.73 -8.64 16.84
C TYR A 119 5.39 -10.01 17.42
N ILE A 120 4.61 -10.02 18.51
CA ILE A 120 4.17 -11.27 19.16
C ILE A 120 3.40 -12.15 18.18
N SER A 121 2.49 -11.56 17.42
CA SER A 121 1.67 -12.26 16.42
C SER A 121 2.51 -12.87 15.29
N VAL A 122 3.47 -12.13 14.75
CA VAL A 122 4.36 -12.63 13.70
C VAL A 122 5.27 -13.73 14.24
N LYS A 123 5.83 -13.56 15.44
CA LYS A 123 6.67 -14.58 16.07
C LYS A 123 5.92 -15.90 16.28
N GLN A 124 4.71 -15.85 16.85
CA GLN A 124 3.89 -17.05 17.06
C GLN A 124 3.55 -17.75 15.74
N CYS A 125 3.34 -16.99 14.65
CA CYS A 125 3.12 -17.57 13.34
C CYS A 125 4.36 -18.28 12.80
N LEU A 126 5.54 -17.67 12.94
CA LEU A 126 6.80 -18.29 12.52
C LEU A 126 7.11 -19.57 13.32
N ASP A 127 6.91 -19.54 14.63
CA ASP A 127 7.10 -20.72 15.50
C ASP A 127 6.16 -21.86 15.07
N TYR A 128 4.90 -21.56 14.79
CA TYR A 128 3.93 -22.52 14.25
C TYR A 128 4.37 -23.11 12.90
N ILE A 129 4.85 -22.29 11.97
CA ILE A 129 5.29 -22.74 10.64
C ILE A 129 6.47 -23.69 10.79
N ILE A 130 7.46 -23.33 11.61
CA ILE A 130 8.65 -24.17 11.89
C ILE A 130 8.23 -25.53 12.49
N GLU A 131 7.31 -25.52 13.45
CA GLU A 131 6.78 -26.75 14.05
C GLU A 131 6.10 -27.65 13.00
N MET A 132 5.28 -27.08 12.13
CA MET A 132 4.60 -27.84 11.07
C MET A 132 5.58 -28.41 10.04
N GLU A 133 6.60 -27.67 9.68
CA GLU A 133 7.67 -28.14 8.78
C GLU A 133 8.46 -29.30 9.40
N GLN A 134 8.84 -29.18 10.68
CA GLN A 134 9.53 -30.26 11.40
C GLN A 134 8.70 -31.53 11.50
N LYS A 135 7.40 -31.40 11.72
CA LYS A 135 6.46 -32.54 11.77
C LYS A 135 6.05 -33.04 10.40
N ARG A 136 6.52 -32.42 9.30
CA ARG A 136 6.06 -32.67 7.92
C ARG A 136 4.53 -32.60 7.77
N SER A 137 3.90 -31.74 8.55
CA SER A 137 2.44 -31.54 8.60
C SER A 137 2.01 -30.39 7.70
N MET A 138 0.75 -30.40 7.27
CA MET A 138 0.20 -29.32 6.45
C MET A 138 0.03 -28.04 7.28
N ILE A 139 0.57 -26.92 6.75
CA ILE A 139 0.34 -25.59 7.31
C ILE A 139 -1.11 -25.17 7.03
N SER A 140 -1.85 -24.84 8.08
CA SER A 140 -3.23 -24.41 7.99
C SER A 140 -3.36 -23.00 7.41
N GLN A 141 -4.08 -22.86 6.29
CA GLN A 141 -4.38 -21.56 5.70
C GLN A 141 -5.22 -20.68 6.65
N PHE A 142 -6.13 -21.29 7.43
CA PHE A 142 -6.89 -20.57 8.45
C PHE A 142 -5.96 -19.90 9.49
N ARG A 143 -4.91 -20.62 9.92
CA ARG A 143 -3.97 -20.07 10.89
C ARG A 143 -3.16 -18.90 10.30
N LEU A 144 -2.72 -19.02 9.05
CA LEU A 144 -2.03 -17.94 8.35
C LEU A 144 -2.93 -16.70 8.17
N THR A 145 -4.20 -16.90 7.79
CA THR A 145 -5.17 -15.80 7.65
C THR A 145 -5.48 -15.17 9.02
N ALA A 146 -5.67 -15.96 10.06
CA ALA A 146 -5.87 -15.46 11.42
C ALA A 146 -4.69 -14.58 11.89
N THR A 147 -3.45 -14.97 11.56
CA THR A 147 -2.27 -14.14 11.87
C THR A 147 -2.33 -12.80 11.16
N ILE A 148 -2.70 -12.75 9.87
CA ILE A 148 -2.88 -11.47 9.16
C ILE A 148 -3.89 -10.60 9.89
N MET A 149 -5.05 -11.17 10.26
CA MET A 149 -6.11 -10.46 10.96
C MET A 149 -5.62 -9.92 12.32
N THR A 150 -4.88 -10.72 13.09
CA THR A 150 -4.32 -10.29 14.38
C THR A 150 -3.31 -9.16 14.19
N CYS A 151 -2.44 -9.26 13.18
CA CYS A 151 -1.49 -8.18 12.86
C CYS A 151 -2.19 -6.89 12.44
N LEU A 152 -3.24 -6.99 11.63
CA LEU A 152 -4.04 -5.83 11.21
C LEU A 152 -4.80 -5.22 12.39
N PHE A 153 -5.35 -6.05 13.28
CA PHE A 153 -5.96 -5.59 14.51
C PHE A 153 -4.97 -4.82 15.40
N ALA A 154 -3.76 -5.35 15.58
CA ALA A 154 -2.70 -4.69 16.33
C ALA A 154 -2.32 -3.31 15.77
N ILE A 155 -2.45 -3.12 14.45
CA ILE A 155 -2.26 -1.81 13.82
C ILE A 155 -3.45 -0.88 14.08
N SER A 156 -4.67 -1.42 14.07
CA SER A 156 -5.92 -0.66 14.19
C SER A 156 -6.22 -0.17 15.61
N ASP A 157 -5.74 -0.89 16.63
CA ASP A 157 -6.08 -0.66 18.05
C ASP A 157 -5.48 0.64 18.64
N LYS A 158 -4.74 1.41 17.87
CA LYS A 158 -4.37 2.75 18.28
C LYS A 158 -5.54 3.70 18.11
N LYS A 159 -6.03 4.20 19.23
CA LYS A 159 -6.84 5.42 19.30
C LYS A 159 -6.12 6.50 18.47
N HIS A 160 -6.54 6.65 17.21
CA HIS A 160 -6.22 7.88 16.48
C HIS A 160 -6.63 9.04 17.38
N PRO A 161 -5.76 10.04 17.61
CA PRO A 161 -6.22 11.26 18.26
C PRO A 161 -7.50 11.67 17.53
N ARG A 162 -8.52 12.10 18.29
CA ARG A 162 -9.80 12.56 17.73
C ARG A 162 -9.50 13.57 16.64
N THR A 163 -9.36 13.08 15.44
CA THR A 163 -9.32 13.91 14.25
C THR A 163 -10.66 14.59 14.17
N GLU A 164 -10.65 15.89 13.94
CA GLU A 164 -11.89 16.62 13.69
C GLU A 164 -12.73 15.83 12.70
N ARG A 165 -14.04 15.76 12.93
CA ARG A 165 -14.97 14.96 12.12
C ARG A 165 -14.81 15.15 10.62
N SER A 166 -14.39 16.34 10.19
CA SER A 166 -14.08 16.68 8.80
C SER A 166 -12.85 15.93 8.26
N ALA A 167 -11.82 15.68 9.08
CA ALA A 167 -10.65 14.89 8.68
C ALA A 167 -11.01 13.45 8.39
N GLU A 168 -11.78 12.83 9.28
CA GLU A 168 -12.24 11.45 9.10
C GLU A 168 -13.05 11.29 7.81
N TYR A 169 -13.94 12.24 7.50
CA TYR A 169 -14.70 12.21 6.25
C TYR A 169 -13.79 12.33 5.01
N VAL A 170 -12.80 13.21 5.05
CA VAL A 170 -11.87 13.37 3.93
C VAL A 170 -11.00 12.12 3.75
N ASP A 171 -10.50 11.53 4.83
CA ASP A 171 -9.72 10.29 4.78
C ASP A 171 -10.55 9.12 4.22
N ARG A 172 -11.83 9.02 4.60
CA ARG A 172 -12.75 8.04 4.03
C ARG A 172 -13.02 8.28 2.55
N ALA A 173 -13.13 9.55 2.13
CA ALA A 173 -13.27 9.92 0.72
C ALA A 173 -12.07 9.50 -0.11
N LEU A 174 -10.87 9.79 0.37
CA LEU A 174 -9.61 9.42 -0.30
C LEU A 174 -9.53 7.91 -0.51
N ARG A 175 -9.82 7.14 0.53
CA ARG A 175 -9.90 5.67 0.44
C ARG A 175 -10.94 5.20 -0.58
N TYR A 176 -12.15 5.77 -0.53
CA TYR A 176 -13.19 5.38 -1.48
C TYR A 176 -12.77 5.63 -2.93
N VAL A 177 -12.14 6.76 -3.22
CA VAL A 177 -11.59 7.05 -4.55
C VAL A 177 -10.51 6.05 -4.94
N GLU A 178 -9.59 5.73 -4.03
CA GLU A 178 -8.50 4.79 -4.26
C GLU A 178 -8.99 3.38 -4.63
N TYR A 179 -10.04 2.90 -3.99
CA TYR A 179 -10.60 1.57 -4.27
C TYR A 179 -11.56 1.54 -5.46
N ASN A 180 -12.16 2.67 -5.82
CA ASN A 180 -13.25 2.70 -6.79
C ASN A 180 -12.97 3.53 -8.05
N TYR A 181 -11.78 4.15 -8.19
CA TYR A 181 -11.48 5.02 -9.35
C TYR A 181 -11.70 4.32 -10.70
N MET A 182 -11.50 3.01 -10.78
CA MET A 182 -11.71 2.18 -11.96
C MET A 182 -13.19 2.08 -12.38
N ASN A 183 -14.10 2.23 -11.42
CA ASN A 183 -15.54 2.05 -11.62
C ASN A 183 -16.23 3.28 -12.20
N GLY A 184 -15.47 4.27 -12.66
CA GLY A 184 -16.05 5.49 -13.27
C GLY A 184 -16.72 6.42 -12.25
N ILE A 185 -16.39 6.31 -10.95
CA ILE A 185 -17.02 7.10 -9.88
C ILE A 185 -16.93 8.61 -10.11
N THR A 186 -17.89 9.30 -9.55
CA THR A 186 -18.03 10.77 -9.54
C THR A 186 -17.95 11.30 -8.10
N THR A 187 -17.84 12.61 -7.93
CA THR A 187 -17.94 13.27 -6.62
C THR A 187 -19.26 12.97 -5.91
N LYS A 188 -20.33 12.77 -6.68
CA LYS A 188 -21.64 12.41 -6.15
C LYS A 188 -21.58 11.05 -5.44
N ASP A 189 -20.99 10.06 -6.09
CA ASP A 189 -20.87 8.70 -5.54
C ASP A 189 -20.03 8.70 -4.26
N VAL A 190 -18.98 9.51 -4.20
CA VAL A 190 -18.17 9.69 -2.97
C VAL A 190 -18.99 10.30 -1.85
N ALA A 191 -19.74 11.38 -2.10
CA ALA A 191 -20.57 12.04 -1.09
C ALA A 191 -21.68 11.12 -0.57
N GLU A 192 -22.35 10.38 -1.45
CA GLU A 192 -23.36 9.37 -1.11
C GLU A 192 -22.78 8.24 -0.25
N HIS A 193 -21.61 7.72 -0.61
CA HIS A 193 -20.92 6.71 0.22
C HIS A 193 -20.63 7.20 1.64
N LEU A 194 -20.32 8.48 1.79
CA LEU A 194 -20.05 9.09 3.09
C LEU A 194 -21.32 9.52 3.84
N SER A 195 -22.48 9.40 3.21
CA SER A 195 -23.77 9.94 3.71
C SER A 195 -23.69 11.44 4.02
N LEU A 196 -22.99 12.19 3.16
CA LEU A 196 -22.80 13.62 3.29
C LEU A 196 -23.55 14.39 2.20
N ASP A 197 -24.02 15.59 2.54
CA ASP A 197 -24.42 16.56 1.53
C ASP A 197 -23.23 16.91 0.62
N ARG A 198 -23.52 17.03 -0.68
CA ARG A 198 -22.48 17.24 -1.70
C ARG A 198 -21.72 18.54 -1.51
N THR A 199 -22.41 19.61 -1.13
CA THR A 199 -21.81 20.94 -0.90
C THR A 199 -20.91 20.92 0.33
N TYR A 200 -21.39 20.30 1.41
CA TYR A 200 -20.59 20.13 2.62
C TYR A 200 -19.34 19.30 2.36
N PHE A 201 -19.48 18.15 1.65
CA PHE A 201 -18.34 17.31 1.27
C PHE A 201 -17.32 18.09 0.44
N TYR A 202 -17.78 18.81 -0.61
CA TYR A 202 -16.91 19.63 -1.46
C TYR A 202 -16.10 20.64 -0.63
N ARG A 203 -16.74 21.33 0.30
CA ARG A 203 -16.11 22.33 1.13
C ARG A 203 -15.01 21.75 2.01
N ILE A 204 -15.32 20.70 2.81
CA ILE A 204 -14.35 20.09 3.74
C ILE A 204 -13.20 19.42 2.98
N PHE A 205 -13.49 18.83 1.83
CA PHE A 205 -12.46 18.19 1.00
C PHE A 205 -11.48 19.22 0.43
N LYS A 206 -12.01 20.29 -0.19
CA LYS A 206 -11.20 21.36 -0.75
C LYS A 206 -10.37 22.11 0.30
N GLU A 207 -10.97 22.35 1.48
CA GLU A 207 -10.28 22.99 2.60
C GLU A 207 -9.07 22.17 3.07
N ARG A 208 -9.18 20.84 3.10
CA ARG A 208 -8.12 19.97 3.56
C ARG A 208 -7.11 19.54 2.48
N GLN A 209 -7.56 19.33 1.26
CA GLN A 209 -6.72 18.84 0.16
C GLN A 209 -6.20 19.96 -0.75
N GLY A 210 -6.69 21.18 -0.59
CA GLY A 210 -6.33 22.32 -1.44
C GLY A 210 -6.92 22.28 -2.86
N ILE A 211 -7.51 21.15 -3.28
CA ILE A 211 -8.09 20.90 -4.60
C ILE A 211 -9.51 20.35 -4.47
N SER A 212 -10.30 20.47 -5.54
CA SER A 212 -11.65 19.91 -5.52
C SER A 212 -11.67 18.37 -5.56
N PRO A 213 -12.73 17.72 -5.05
CA PRO A 213 -12.88 16.26 -5.16
C PRO A 213 -12.82 15.76 -6.60
N GLU A 214 -13.42 16.48 -7.56
CA GLU A 214 -13.34 16.13 -8.98
C GLU A 214 -11.91 16.17 -9.49
N GLN A 215 -11.19 17.23 -9.14
CA GLN A 215 -9.80 17.38 -9.53
C GLN A 215 -8.95 16.26 -8.96
N TYR A 216 -9.17 15.89 -7.70
CA TYR A 216 -8.47 14.78 -7.05
C TYR A 216 -8.73 13.45 -7.76
N ILE A 217 -9.99 13.11 -8.07
CA ILE A 217 -10.34 11.88 -8.81
C ILE A 217 -9.63 11.82 -10.16
N VAL A 218 -9.62 12.95 -10.87
CA VAL A 218 -8.96 13.06 -12.17
C VAL A 218 -7.45 12.90 -12.07
N GLU A 219 -6.81 13.57 -11.10
CA GLU A 219 -5.37 13.46 -10.87
C GLU A 219 -4.96 12.05 -10.44
N TYR A 220 -5.78 11.41 -9.61
CA TYR A 220 -5.55 10.03 -9.19
C TYR A 220 -5.60 9.06 -10.39
N ARG A 221 -6.61 9.18 -11.26
CA ARG A 221 -6.71 8.39 -12.51
C ARG A 221 -5.52 8.61 -13.42
N VAL A 222 -5.07 9.85 -13.59
CA VAL A 222 -3.87 10.16 -14.39
C VAL A 222 -2.61 9.58 -13.77
N LYS A 223 -2.46 9.62 -12.45
CA LYS A 223 -1.36 8.98 -11.73
C LYS A 223 -1.31 7.48 -12.05
N LYS A 224 -2.45 6.78 -11.95
CA LYS A 224 -2.55 5.35 -12.26
C LYS A 224 -2.33 5.05 -13.75
N ALA A 225 -2.83 5.90 -14.64
CA ALA A 225 -2.54 5.78 -16.07
C ALA A 225 -1.06 5.92 -16.39
N LYS A 226 -0.33 6.82 -15.74
CA LYS A 226 1.13 6.96 -15.91
C LYS A 226 1.86 5.66 -15.54
N GLU A 227 1.48 5.02 -14.42
CA GLU A 227 2.02 3.73 -13.99
C GLU A 227 1.80 2.66 -15.08
N LEU A 228 0.56 2.51 -15.58
CA LEU A 228 0.24 1.55 -16.63
C LEU A 228 0.95 1.84 -17.97
N LEU A 229 1.09 3.10 -18.35
CA LEU A 229 1.81 3.50 -19.57
C LEU A 229 3.29 3.11 -19.52
N CYS A 230 3.91 3.18 -18.36
CA CYS A 230 5.32 2.82 -18.18
C CYS A 230 5.54 1.31 -18.15
N PHE A 231 4.68 0.58 -17.41
CA PHE A 231 4.95 -0.80 -17.00
C PHE A 231 4.07 -1.86 -17.67
N SER A 232 3.19 -1.48 -18.61
CA SER A 232 2.32 -2.44 -19.30
C SER A 232 2.34 -2.27 -20.82
N GLN A 233 1.91 -3.32 -21.55
CA GLN A 233 1.75 -3.29 -23.00
C GLN A 233 0.31 -2.92 -23.44
N TYR A 234 -0.57 -2.60 -22.49
CA TYR A 234 -1.96 -2.26 -22.82
C TYR A 234 -2.07 -1.08 -23.77
N SER A 235 -3.03 -1.11 -24.65
CA SER A 235 -3.38 0.01 -25.54
C SER A 235 -3.85 1.23 -24.74
N ILE A 236 -3.84 2.39 -25.36
CA ILE A 236 -4.35 3.62 -24.72
C ILE A 236 -5.84 3.47 -24.35
N SER A 237 -6.60 2.74 -25.17
CA SER A 237 -8.02 2.47 -24.92
C SER A 237 -8.23 1.58 -23.70
N GLU A 238 -7.46 0.51 -23.57
CA GLU A 238 -7.52 -0.37 -22.39
C GLU A 238 -7.13 0.38 -21.13
N ILE A 239 -6.07 1.19 -21.19
CA ILE A 239 -5.65 2.00 -20.02
C ILE A 239 -6.75 2.99 -19.62
N ALA A 240 -7.40 3.65 -20.60
CA ALA A 240 -8.53 4.53 -20.31
C ALA A 240 -9.63 3.80 -19.55
N THR A 241 -9.99 2.59 -20.00
CA THR A 241 -10.98 1.74 -19.32
C THR A 241 -10.53 1.33 -17.93
N PHE A 242 -9.27 0.89 -17.76
CA PHE A 242 -8.73 0.47 -16.47
C PHE A 242 -8.67 1.59 -15.42
N VAL A 243 -8.56 2.84 -15.86
CA VAL A 243 -8.61 3.98 -14.93
C VAL A 243 -10.02 4.58 -14.80
N GLY A 244 -11.07 3.87 -15.28
CA GLY A 244 -12.46 4.27 -15.12
C GLY A 244 -12.91 5.40 -16.05
N VAL A 245 -12.30 5.54 -17.21
CA VAL A 245 -12.66 6.53 -18.23
C VAL A 245 -13.07 5.79 -19.52
N ARG A 246 -14.36 5.79 -19.82
CA ARG A 246 -14.90 5.06 -20.99
C ARG A 246 -14.54 5.73 -22.32
N ASP A 247 -14.49 7.05 -22.37
CA ASP A 247 -14.19 7.81 -23.57
C ASP A 247 -12.68 8.06 -23.68
N VAL A 248 -12.05 7.44 -24.68
CA VAL A 248 -10.59 7.52 -24.93
C VAL A 248 -10.16 8.93 -25.34
N TYR A 249 -11.01 9.66 -26.05
CA TYR A 249 -10.71 11.04 -26.44
C TYR A 249 -10.72 11.97 -25.23
N TYR A 250 -11.73 11.84 -24.37
CA TYR A 250 -11.78 12.54 -23.08
C TYR A 250 -10.59 12.17 -22.20
N PHE A 251 -10.25 10.88 -22.12
CA PHE A 251 -9.06 10.41 -21.39
C PHE A 251 -7.79 11.09 -21.91
N SER A 252 -7.59 11.14 -23.22
CA SER A 252 -6.39 11.74 -23.81
C SER A 252 -6.27 13.23 -23.52
N LYS A 253 -7.39 13.97 -23.56
CA LYS A 253 -7.44 15.39 -23.16
C LYS A 253 -7.14 15.59 -21.68
N MET A 254 -7.79 14.80 -20.82
CA MET A 254 -7.62 14.81 -19.38
C MET A 254 -6.16 14.52 -19.00
N PHE A 255 -5.58 13.48 -19.57
CA PHE A 255 -4.19 13.10 -19.34
C PHE A 255 -3.23 14.19 -19.80
N LYS A 256 -3.38 14.73 -21.01
CA LYS A 256 -2.52 15.80 -21.55
C LYS A 256 -2.58 17.08 -20.70
N ARG A 257 -3.75 17.43 -20.17
CA ARG A 257 -3.93 18.60 -19.30
C ARG A 257 -3.03 18.50 -18.04
N ILE A 258 -2.94 17.30 -17.43
CA ILE A 258 -2.22 17.08 -16.16
C ILE A 258 -0.76 16.68 -16.41
N ALA A 259 -0.52 15.78 -17.34
CA ALA A 259 0.83 15.25 -17.62
C ALA A 259 1.64 16.13 -18.58
N LYS A 260 1.02 17.16 -19.21
CA LYS A 260 1.59 18.06 -20.24
C LYS A 260 2.01 17.35 -21.55
N LEU A 261 1.88 16.04 -21.63
CA LEU A 261 2.15 15.17 -22.76
C LEU A 261 0.93 14.32 -23.09
N SER A 262 0.75 13.96 -24.36
CA SER A 262 -0.26 12.95 -24.67
C SER A 262 0.13 11.58 -24.12
N PRO A 263 -0.84 10.66 -23.86
CA PRO A 263 -0.53 9.32 -23.36
C PRO A 263 0.52 8.58 -24.20
N THR A 264 0.42 8.67 -25.52
CA THR A 264 1.35 8.02 -26.46
C THR A 264 2.76 8.62 -26.36
N LYS A 265 2.88 9.94 -26.30
CA LYS A 265 4.19 10.60 -26.12
C LYS A 265 4.80 10.27 -24.77
N TYR A 266 3.99 10.30 -23.70
CA TYR A 266 4.42 9.96 -22.35
C TYR A 266 4.99 8.54 -22.29
N ARG A 267 4.31 7.56 -22.91
CA ARG A 267 4.79 6.19 -23.02
C ARG A 267 6.13 6.11 -23.72
N LYS A 268 6.26 6.76 -24.88
CA LYS A 268 7.50 6.73 -25.68
C LYS A 268 8.68 7.30 -24.90
N GLU A 269 8.51 8.47 -24.29
CA GLU A 269 9.58 9.13 -23.52
C GLU A 269 10.01 8.31 -22.29
N LYS A 270 9.05 7.76 -21.54
CA LYS A 270 9.39 7.05 -20.31
C LYS A 270 9.97 5.66 -20.54
N ARG A 271 9.65 5.00 -21.65
CA ARG A 271 10.27 3.70 -22.01
C ARG A 271 11.67 3.83 -22.56
N SER A 272 11.98 4.91 -23.27
CA SER A 272 13.36 5.14 -23.74
C SER A 272 14.37 5.31 -22.58
N TYR A 273 13.93 5.80 -21.43
CA TYR A 273 14.76 5.93 -20.21
C TYR A 273 15.00 4.61 -19.46
N HIS A 274 14.25 3.55 -19.75
CA HIS A 274 14.39 2.25 -19.07
C HIS A 274 15.09 1.21 -19.94
N SER A 275 15.46 1.58 -21.18
CA SER A 275 16.17 0.73 -22.14
C SER A 275 17.64 1.14 -22.32
N SER A 276 18.09 2.13 -21.58
CA SER A 276 19.46 2.59 -21.46
C SER A 276 20.01 2.24 -20.09
#